data_a7ffcf4597457f4053ad78a627ce23b9
#
_entry.id   a7ffcf4597457f4053ad78a627ce23b9
#
_cell.length_a   1.000
_cell.length_b   1.000
_cell.length_c   1.000
_cell.angle_alpha   90.00
_cell.angle_beta   90.00
_cell.angle_gamma   90.00
#
_symmetry.space_group_name_H-M   'P 1'
#
loop_
_entity.id
_entity.type
_entity.pdbx_description
1 polymer ?
#
loop_
_entity_poly.entity_id
_entity_poly.type
_entity_poly.pdbx_seq_one_letter_code
_entity_poly.pdbx_strand_id
1 'polypeptide(L)'
;LGADGFYTRGGEQLAFTISVMSGEQDRIDIAQAAAQQIRAIGINCTVEIPAQMDWSGQMACLIGWGSPFDADDHTYKVFGTDKGANYSSYSNAAVDEALTKARQSDDPAVRKAYYADFQQALAADPAYAFICYIDANYVATSRLHGIDAETVMGHHGVGIFWNVETWTLD
;
A
#
# COMPACT_ATOMS: atom_id res chain seq x y z
N LEU A 1 10.46 -28.23 -12.14
CA LEU A 1 9.74 -27.53 -13.22
C LEU A 1 8.98 -28.56 -14.07
N GLY A 2 7.70 -28.32 -14.29
CA GLY A 2 6.90 -29.07 -15.25
C GLY A 2 7.30 -28.78 -16.70
N ALA A 3 6.72 -29.54 -17.65
CA ALA A 3 6.95 -29.33 -19.08
C ALA A 3 6.43 -27.96 -19.58
N ASP A 4 5.52 -27.34 -18.84
CA ASP A 4 4.96 -26.01 -19.05
C ASP A 4 5.80 -24.86 -18.45
N GLY A 5 6.94 -25.19 -17.82
CA GLY A 5 7.85 -24.22 -17.23
C GLY A 5 7.46 -23.75 -15.82
N PHE A 6 6.46 -24.35 -15.19
CA PHE A 6 6.06 -24.00 -13.82
C PHE A 6 6.41 -25.07 -12.80
N TYR A 7 6.66 -24.65 -11.57
CA TYR A 7 6.90 -25.55 -10.44
C TYR A 7 5.60 -26.27 -10.04
N THR A 8 5.73 -27.55 -9.72
CA THR A 8 4.65 -28.38 -9.19
C THR A 8 5.06 -29.06 -7.88
N ARG A 9 4.10 -29.28 -7.00
CA ARG A 9 4.26 -30.08 -5.79
C ARG A 9 3.06 -31.00 -5.63
N GLY A 10 3.30 -32.32 -5.57
CA GLY A 10 2.21 -33.28 -5.45
C GLY A 10 1.27 -33.34 -6.65
N GLY A 11 1.72 -32.91 -7.84
CA GLY A 11 0.90 -32.82 -9.06
C GLY A 11 0.15 -31.48 -9.21
N GLU A 12 0.17 -30.63 -8.21
CA GLU A 12 -0.44 -29.29 -8.27
C GLU A 12 0.60 -28.24 -8.61
N GLN A 13 0.23 -27.34 -9.51
CA GLN A 13 1.07 -26.24 -9.95
C GLN A 13 1.18 -25.16 -8.85
N LEU A 14 2.38 -24.61 -8.64
CA LEU A 14 2.56 -23.43 -7.79
C LEU A 14 1.97 -22.22 -8.53
N ALA A 15 0.77 -21.85 -8.14
CA ALA A 15 -0.01 -20.81 -8.82
C ALA A 15 -0.72 -19.90 -7.83
N PHE A 16 -0.86 -18.63 -8.21
CA PHE A 16 -1.72 -17.67 -7.50
C PHE A 16 -2.16 -16.54 -8.42
N THR A 17 -3.17 -15.80 -7.98
CA THR A 17 -3.72 -14.65 -8.69
C THR A 17 -3.52 -13.38 -7.88
N ILE A 18 -3.09 -12.30 -8.54
CA ILE A 18 -3.06 -10.94 -7.98
C ILE A 18 -4.32 -10.23 -8.43
N SER A 19 -5.14 -9.83 -7.50
CA SER A 19 -6.35 -9.04 -7.76
C SER A 19 -6.04 -7.55 -7.67
N VAL A 20 -6.52 -6.77 -8.63
CA VAL A 20 -6.35 -5.32 -8.70
C VAL A 20 -7.68 -4.66 -8.95
N MET A 21 -8.00 -3.60 -8.23
CA MET A 21 -9.25 -2.88 -8.41
C MET A 21 -9.33 -2.23 -9.80
N SER A 22 -10.50 -2.33 -10.43
CA SER A 22 -10.76 -1.69 -11.74
C SER A 22 -10.65 -0.16 -11.63
N GLY A 23 -10.12 0.47 -12.69
CA GLY A 23 -9.93 1.92 -12.75
C GLY A 23 -8.58 2.43 -12.23
N GLU A 24 -7.77 1.57 -11.64
CA GLU A 24 -6.44 1.90 -11.09
C GLU A 24 -5.34 1.47 -12.07
N GLN A 25 -5.21 2.17 -13.21
CA GLN A 25 -4.35 1.72 -14.32
C GLN A 25 -2.89 1.52 -13.90
N ASP A 26 -2.32 2.43 -13.11
CA ASP A 26 -0.92 2.30 -12.66
C ASP A 26 -0.70 1.03 -11.85
N ARG A 27 -1.66 0.67 -10.99
CA ARG A 27 -1.60 -0.58 -10.23
C ARG A 27 -1.79 -1.82 -11.10
N ILE A 28 -2.66 -1.73 -12.11
CA ILE A 28 -2.84 -2.82 -13.08
C ILE A 28 -1.53 -3.09 -13.82
N ASP A 29 -0.85 -2.05 -14.28
CA ASP A 29 0.43 -2.16 -14.99
C ASP A 29 1.54 -2.74 -14.10
N ILE A 30 1.61 -2.30 -12.84
CA ILE A 30 2.53 -2.86 -11.83
C ILE A 30 2.24 -4.36 -11.59
N ALA A 31 0.98 -4.73 -11.40
CA ALA A 31 0.60 -6.13 -11.18
C ALA A 31 0.93 -7.02 -12.37
N GLN A 32 0.70 -6.54 -13.59
CA GLN A 32 1.03 -7.27 -14.82
C GLN A 32 2.55 -7.46 -14.96
N ALA A 33 3.35 -6.42 -14.69
CA ALA A 33 4.80 -6.50 -14.69
C ALA A 33 5.32 -7.48 -13.64
N ALA A 34 4.79 -7.42 -12.41
CA ALA A 34 5.13 -8.34 -11.33
C ALA A 34 4.76 -9.80 -11.70
N ALA A 35 3.55 -10.03 -12.22
CA ALA A 35 3.13 -11.36 -12.63
C ALA A 35 4.01 -11.93 -13.76
N GLN A 36 4.46 -11.10 -14.70
CA GLN A 36 5.40 -11.51 -15.74
C GLN A 36 6.74 -11.96 -15.14
N GLN A 37 7.30 -11.19 -14.22
CA GLN A 37 8.57 -11.53 -13.55
C GLN A 37 8.45 -12.78 -12.69
N ILE A 38 7.33 -12.95 -11.98
CA ILE A 38 7.03 -14.14 -11.18
C ILE A 38 6.91 -15.38 -12.06
N ARG A 39 6.25 -15.29 -13.23
CA ARG A 39 6.20 -16.38 -14.20
C ARG A 39 7.58 -16.74 -14.73
N ALA A 40 8.46 -15.78 -14.93
CA ALA A 40 9.82 -16.02 -15.41
C ALA A 40 10.66 -16.87 -14.45
N ILE A 41 10.32 -16.92 -13.17
CA ILE A 41 10.97 -17.77 -12.17
C ILE A 41 10.20 -19.09 -11.90
N GLY A 42 9.20 -19.42 -12.72
CA GLY A 42 8.51 -20.71 -12.69
C GLY A 42 7.29 -20.78 -11.76
N ILE A 43 6.71 -19.66 -11.37
CA ILE A 43 5.47 -19.58 -10.59
C ILE A 43 4.34 -19.10 -11.50
N ASN A 44 3.23 -19.83 -11.58
CA ASN A 44 2.10 -19.45 -12.42
C ASN A 44 1.30 -18.32 -11.76
N CYS A 45 1.71 -17.09 -11.99
CA CYS A 45 1.04 -15.90 -11.49
C CYS A 45 0.14 -15.28 -12.56
N THR A 46 -1.12 -15.04 -12.23
CA THR A 46 -2.11 -14.36 -13.06
C THR A 46 -2.56 -13.05 -12.43
N VAL A 47 -3.17 -12.17 -13.22
CA VAL A 47 -3.77 -10.93 -12.72
C VAL A 47 -5.25 -10.96 -13.07
N GLU A 48 -6.08 -10.59 -12.11
CA GLU A 48 -7.52 -10.37 -12.33
C GLU A 48 -7.91 -8.93 -11.93
N ILE A 49 -8.93 -8.42 -12.62
CA ILE A 49 -9.43 -7.05 -12.39
C ILE A 49 -10.93 -7.16 -12.15
N PRO A 50 -11.35 -7.54 -10.94
CA PRO A 50 -12.76 -7.68 -10.63
C PRO A 50 -13.46 -6.33 -10.59
N ALA A 51 -14.75 -6.29 -10.95
CA ALA A 51 -15.57 -5.09 -10.84
C ALA A 51 -15.76 -4.64 -9.39
N GLN A 52 -15.73 -5.58 -8.45
CA GLN A 52 -15.75 -5.34 -7.00
C GLN A 52 -14.71 -6.25 -6.34
N MET A 53 -13.93 -5.70 -5.43
CA MET A 53 -12.93 -6.44 -4.67
C MET A 53 -13.59 -7.23 -3.53
N ASP A 54 -13.31 -8.52 -3.47
CA ASP A 54 -13.55 -9.31 -2.27
C ASP A 54 -12.30 -9.27 -1.38
N TRP A 55 -12.28 -8.41 -0.39
CA TRP A 55 -11.12 -8.20 0.48
C TRP A 55 -10.80 -9.38 1.40
N SER A 56 -11.66 -10.38 1.49
CA SER A 56 -11.49 -11.53 2.38
C SER A 56 -11.13 -12.83 1.66
N GLY A 57 -11.44 -12.93 0.36
CA GLY A 57 -11.31 -14.18 -0.41
C GLY A 57 -10.11 -14.27 -1.34
N GLN A 58 -9.18 -13.30 -1.31
CA GLN A 58 -8.11 -13.21 -2.29
C GLN A 58 -6.84 -13.90 -1.86
N MET A 59 -6.12 -14.51 -2.80
CA MET A 59 -4.78 -15.06 -2.54
C MET A 59 -3.73 -13.95 -2.43
N ALA A 60 -3.81 -12.94 -3.27
CA ALA A 60 -3.00 -11.74 -3.23
C ALA A 60 -3.77 -10.57 -3.82
N CYS A 61 -3.53 -9.36 -3.33
CA CYS A 61 -4.05 -8.15 -3.96
C CYS A 61 -2.98 -7.06 -4.02
N LEU A 62 -3.04 -6.24 -5.06
CA LEU A 62 -2.24 -5.03 -5.13
C LEU A 62 -3.09 -3.85 -4.67
N ILE A 63 -2.65 -3.20 -3.62
CA ILE A 63 -3.36 -2.09 -2.98
C ILE A 63 -2.40 -0.95 -2.68
N GLY A 64 -2.89 0.27 -2.60
CA GLY A 64 -2.16 1.44 -2.13
C GLY A 64 -2.70 1.91 -0.79
N TRP A 65 -1.81 2.23 0.11
CA TRP A 65 -2.11 2.88 1.37
C TRP A 65 -1.34 4.20 1.46
N GLY A 66 -1.93 5.19 2.09
CA GLY A 66 -1.24 6.44 2.34
C GLY A 66 -2.08 7.39 3.18
N SER A 67 -1.44 7.99 4.16
CA SER A 67 -1.96 9.15 4.88
C SER A 67 -0.80 10.10 5.14
N PRO A 68 -0.90 11.34 4.68
CA PRO A 68 0.15 12.33 4.88
C PRO A 68 0.05 13.03 6.23
N PHE A 69 -1.08 12.90 6.94
CA PHE A 69 -1.39 13.77 8.07
C PHE A 69 -0.93 13.21 9.41
N ASP A 70 -1.02 11.92 9.60
CA ASP A 70 -0.53 11.25 10.82
C ASP A 70 -0.09 9.82 10.52
N ALA A 71 1.02 9.41 11.11
CA ALA A 71 1.54 8.05 10.97
C ALA A 71 0.56 6.99 11.50
N ASP A 72 -0.32 7.33 12.44
CA ASP A 72 -1.31 6.43 13.01
C ASP A 72 -2.45 6.10 12.06
N ASP A 73 -2.83 7.02 11.18
CA ASP A 73 -4.07 6.92 10.41
C ASP A 73 -4.19 5.58 9.65
N HIS A 74 -3.16 5.16 8.95
CA HIS A 74 -3.18 3.88 8.25
C HIS A 74 -2.44 2.76 8.98
N THR A 75 -1.37 3.04 9.73
CA THR A 75 -0.55 1.98 10.32
C THR A 75 -1.33 1.10 11.28
N TYR A 76 -2.10 1.70 12.20
CA TYR A 76 -2.84 0.95 13.20
C TYR A 76 -3.95 0.09 12.59
N LYS A 77 -4.74 0.65 11.68
CA LYS A 77 -5.88 -0.08 11.08
C LYS A 77 -5.47 -1.13 10.07
N VAL A 78 -4.28 -0.98 9.44
CA VAL A 78 -3.76 -1.86 8.39
C VAL A 78 -2.90 -2.99 8.96
N PHE A 79 -2.02 -2.68 9.93
CA PHE A 79 -1.03 -3.64 10.44
C PHE A 79 -1.39 -4.21 11.81
N GLY A 80 -2.31 -3.60 12.55
CA GLY A 80 -2.75 -4.12 13.84
C GLY A 80 -3.57 -5.40 13.68
N THR A 81 -3.38 -6.36 14.59
CA THR A 81 -4.14 -7.61 14.63
C THR A 81 -5.63 -7.33 14.75
N ASP A 82 -6.45 -8.01 13.95
CA ASP A 82 -7.92 -7.91 13.93
C ASP A 82 -8.46 -6.49 13.66
N LYS A 83 -7.68 -5.63 13.00
CA LYS A 83 -8.14 -4.29 12.62
C LYS A 83 -8.85 -4.29 11.26
N GLY A 84 -9.75 -3.32 11.11
CA GLY A 84 -10.72 -3.30 10.01
C GLY A 84 -10.15 -3.18 8.59
N ALA A 85 -8.90 -2.74 8.42
CA ALA A 85 -8.23 -2.70 7.13
C ALA A 85 -7.03 -3.67 7.03
N ASN A 86 -6.92 -4.61 7.97
CA ASN A 86 -5.92 -5.66 7.94
C ASN A 86 -6.39 -6.81 7.02
N TYR A 87 -6.35 -6.57 5.72
CA TYR A 87 -6.80 -7.54 4.72
C TYR A 87 -5.85 -8.73 4.52
N SER A 88 -4.63 -8.64 5.04
CA SER A 88 -3.64 -9.72 4.99
C SER A 88 -3.79 -10.74 6.12
N SER A 89 -4.70 -10.54 7.06
CA SER A 89 -4.82 -11.32 8.29
C SER A 89 -3.50 -11.36 9.09
N TYR A 90 -2.70 -10.31 8.96
CA TYR A 90 -1.42 -10.18 9.65
C TYR A 90 -1.60 -10.08 11.16
N SER A 91 -0.73 -10.74 11.91
CA SER A 91 -0.72 -10.68 13.36
C SER A 91 0.71 -10.76 13.87
N ASN A 92 1.14 -9.73 14.57
CA ASN A 92 2.48 -9.66 15.17
C ASN A 92 2.42 -8.85 16.47
N ALA A 93 2.71 -9.51 17.60
CA ALA A 93 2.60 -8.90 18.91
C ALA A 93 3.51 -7.67 19.11
N ALA A 94 4.71 -7.66 18.49
CA ALA A 94 5.62 -6.52 18.59
C ALA A 94 5.09 -5.32 17.80
N VAL A 95 4.46 -5.56 16.64
CA VAL A 95 3.78 -4.52 15.86
C VAL A 95 2.59 -3.96 16.65
N ASP A 96 1.75 -4.81 17.21
CA ASP A 96 0.59 -4.40 18.01
C ASP A 96 1.00 -3.57 19.23
N GLU A 97 2.05 -3.99 19.93
CA GLU A 97 2.58 -3.27 21.09
C GLU A 97 3.11 -1.88 20.70
N ALA A 98 3.94 -1.81 19.65
CA ALA A 98 4.54 -0.57 19.19
C ALA A 98 3.47 0.44 18.74
N LEU A 99 2.51 0.00 17.93
CA LEU A 99 1.42 0.85 17.46
C LEU A 99 0.50 1.31 18.60
N THR A 100 0.21 0.41 19.55
CA THR A 100 -0.61 0.76 20.73
C THR A 100 0.09 1.83 21.59
N LYS A 101 1.39 1.67 21.86
CA LYS A 101 2.18 2.63 22.65
C LYS A 101 2.33 3.98 21.93
N ALA A 102 2.52 3.97 20.60
CA ALA A 102 2.58 5.21 19.82
C ALA A 102 1.31 6.05 19.95
N ARG A 103 0.14 5.42 20.08
CA ARG A 103 -1.16 6.09 20.27
C ARG A 103 -1.40 6.61 21.68
N GLN A 104 -0.68 6.11 22.68
CA GLN A 104 -0.83 6.49 24.08
C GLN A 104 -0.02 7.73 24.48
N SER A 105 0.78 8.29 23.55
CA SER A 105 1.60 9.46 23.78
C SER A 105 1.29 10.57 22.80
N ASP A 106 1.26 11.79 23.28
CA ASP A 106 1.21 13.04 22.51
C ASP A 106 2.61 13.65 22.29
N ASP A 107 3.65 13.11 22.96
CA ASP A 107 5.03 13.51 22.74
C ASP A 107 5.56 12.98 21.39
N PRO A 108 5.93 13.88 20.46
CA PRO A 108 6.42 13.47 19.14
C PRO A 108 7.68 12.62 19.18
N ALA A 109 8.57 12.82 20.15
CA ALA A 109 9.81 12.05 20.27
C ALA A 109 9.52 10.62 20.74
N VAL A 110 8.60 10.46 21.69
CA VAL A 110 8.13 9.15 22.17
C VAL A 110 7.40 8.40 21.05
N ARG A 111 6.48 9.07 20.36
CA ARG A 111 5.79 8.48 19.19
C ARG A 111 6.77 8.03 18.13
N LYS A 112 7.75 8.87 17.77
CA LYS A 112 8.78 8.53 16.76
C LYS A 112 9.56 7.27 17.15
N ALA A 113 9.89 7.08 18.42
CA ALA A 113 10.58 5.88 18.89
C ALA A 113 9.72 4.63 18.67
N TYR A 114 8.44 4.65 19.05
CA TYR A 114 7.54 3.52 18.85
C TYR A 114 7.25 3.24 17.37
N TYR A 115 7.16 4.25 16.51
CA TYR A 115 7.06 4.01 15.06
C TYR A 115 8.36 3.43 14.47
N ALA A 116 9.52 3.73 15.04
CA ALA A 116 10.77 3.06 14.64
C ALA A 116 10.75 1.57 15.05
N ASP A 117 10.28 1.25 16.27
CA ASP A 117 10.11 -0.14 16.72
C ASP A 117 9.11 -0.89 15.83
N PHE A 118 7.98 -0.26 15.49
CA PHE A 118 7.01 -0.79 14.52
C PHE A 118 7.65 -1.11 13.18
N GLN A 119 8.43 -0.18 12.60
CA GLN A 119 9.08 -0.39 11.31
C GLN A 119 10.10 -1.55 11.36
N GLN A 120 10.84 -1.69 12.46
CA GLN A 120 11.78 -2.79 12.65
C GLN A 120 11.05 -4.14 12.76
N ALA A 121 9.98 -4.21 13.55
CA ALA A 121 9.17 -5.41 13.69
C ALA A 121 8.53 -5.83 12.36
N LEU A 122 7.97 -4.86 11.61
CA LEU A 122 7.38 -5.10 10.30
C LEU A 122 8.41 -5.52 9.26
N ALA A 123 9.62 -4.98 9.31
CA ALA A 123 10.70 -5.38 8.39
C ALA A 123 11.21 -6.81 8.67
N ALA A 124 11.17 -7.25 9.93
CA ALA A 124 11.56 -8.61 10.31
C ALA A 124 10.50 -9.66 9.93
N ASP A 125 9.22 -9.26 9.91
CA ASP A 125 8.08 -10.11 9.56
C ASP A 125 7.07 -9.29 8.72
N PRO A 126 7.30 -9.17 7.40
CA PRO A 126 6.57 -8.24 6.56
C PRO A 126 5.14 -8.73 6.25
N ALA A 127 4.15 -7.87 6.54
CA ALA A 127 2.74 -8.09 6.18
C ALA A 127 2.49 -7.94 4.66
N TYR A 128 3.33 -7.18 3.97
CA TYR A 128 3.19 -6.83 2.56
C TYR A 128 4.54 -6.91 1.82
N ALA A 129 4.48 -7.22 0.54
CA ALA A 129 5.56 -6.92 -0.40
C ALA A 129 5.45 -5.45 -0.80
N PHE A 130 6.26 -4.59 -0.20
CA PHE A 130 6.30 -3.16 -0.53
C PHE A 130 6.99 -2.97 -1.88
N ILE A 131 6.31 -2.38 -2.86
CA ILE A 131 6.81 -2.30 -4.23
C ILE A 131 7.39 -0.90 -4.52
N CYS A 132 6.56 0.14 -4.46
CA CYS A 132 6.97 1.51 -4.75
C CYS A 132 6.00 2.53 -4.17
N TYR A 133 6.42 3.79 -4.18
CA TYR A 133 5.52 4.94 -4.08
C TYR A 133 5.19 5.41 -5.49
N ILE A 134 3.93 5.75 -5.73
CA ILE A 134 3.48 6.32 -7.00
C ILE A 134 3.50 7.84 -6.86
N ASP A 135 4.21 8.52 -7.77
CA ASP A 135 4.24 9.97 -7.81
C ASP A 135 2.91 10.52 -8.32
N ALA A 136 2.46 11.60 -7.70
CA ALA A 136 1.34 12.38 -8.21
C ALA A 136 1.87 13.60 -8.96
N ASN A 137 1.56 13.66 -10.24
CA ASN A 137 2.04 14.74 -11.12
C ASN A 137 0.91 15.74 -11.38
N TYR A 138 1.18 17.01 -11.15
CA TYR A 138 0.26 18.10 -11.42
C TYR A 138 0.85 19.03 -12.47
N VAL A 139 0.01 19.42 -13.41
CA VAL A 139 0.36 20.41 -14.43
C VAL A 139 -0.56 21.60 -14.28
N ALA A 140 0.01 22.78 -14.10
CA ALA A 140 -0.73 24.01 -13.98
C ALA A 140 -0.21 25.07 -14.98
N THR A 141 -1.05 26.01 -15.34
CA THR A 141 -0.62 27.20 -16.10
C THR A 141 0.33 28.05 -15.25
N SER A 142 1.32 28.69 -15.89
CA SER A 142 2.22 29.63 -15.20
C SER A 142 1.53 30.88 -14.64
N ARG A 143 0.28 31.11 -15.01
CA ARG A 143 -0.57 32.18 -14.50
C ARG A 143 -1.22 31.86 -13.16
N LEU A 144 -1.18 30.61 -12.74
CA LEU A 144 -1.75 30.16 -11.46
C LEU A 144 -0.68 30.30 -10.37
N HIS A 145 -0.99 31.07 -9.33
CA HIS A 145 -0.11 31.32 -8.19
C HIS A 145 -0.72 30.78 -6.88
N GLY A 146 0.11 30.57 -5.88
CA GLY A 146 -0.31 30.08 -4.55
C GLY A 146 -0.31 28.58 -4.41
N ILE A 147 0.11 27.81 -5.43
CA ILE A 147 0.35 26.38 -5.29
C ILE A 147 1.55 26.18 -4.37
N ASP A 148 1.33 25.47 -3.27
CA ASP A 148 2.40 25.10 -2.37
C ASP A 148 3.07 23.81 -2.86
N ALA A 149 4.35 23.91 -3.24
CA ALA A 149 5.13 22.77 -3.70
C ALA A 149 5.44 21.75 -2.59
N GLU A 150 5.31 22.15 -1.33
CA GLU A 150 5.49 21.29 -0.16
C GLU A 150 4.17 20.67 0.31
N THR A 151 3.08 20.88 -0.41
CA THR A 151 1.79 20.28 -0.07
C THR A 151 1.88 18.76 -0.10
N VAL A 152 1.55 18.17 1.02
CA VAL A 152 1.53 16.71 1.16
C VAL A 152 0.30 16.14 0.47
N MET A 153 0.50 15.16 -0.38
CA MET A 153 -0.56 14.46 -1.09
C MET A 153 -1.27 13.46 -0.19
N GLY A 154 -2.58 13.61 -0.06
CA GLY A 154 -3.45 12.60 0.53
C GLY A 154 -3.89 11.57 -0.51
N HIS A 155 -3.95 10.29 -0.11
CA HIS A 155 -4.40 9.21 -1.00
C HIS A 155 -5.86 9.40 -1.48
N HIS A 156 -6.70 9.99 -0.66
CA HIS A 156 -8.12 10.23 -0.94
C HIS A 156 -8.47 11.68 -0.69
N GLY A 157 -7.76 12.62 -1.25
CA GLY A 157 -8.31 13.78 -0.89
C GLY A 157 -7.73 15.13 -1.17
N VAL A 158 -7.62 15.89 -0.15
CA VAL A 158 -7.44 17.33 -0.21
C VAL A 158 -6.20 17.71 -1.02
N GLY A 159 -5.14 16.93 -0.88
CA GLY A 159 -3.96 17.04 -1.72
C GLY A 159 -3.55 18.47 -2.03
N ILE A 160 -3.21 18.73 -3.26
CA ILE A 160 -2.75 20.04 -3.74
C ILE A 160 -3.79 21.17 -3.54
N PHE A 161 -5.07 20.83 -3.44
CA PHE A 161 -6.16 21.81 -3.31
C PHE A 161 -6.42 22.28 -1.88
N TRP A 162 -5.64 21.84 -0.90
CA TRP A 162 -5.90 22.13 0.51
C TRP A 162 -5.94 23.63 0.84
N ASN A 163 -5.26 24.47 0.08
CA ASN A 163 -5.20 25.93 0.22
C ASN A 163 -5.71 26.68 -1.01
N VAL A 164 -6.62 26.05 -1.78
CA VAL A 164 -7.13 26.60 -3.05
C VAL A 164 -7.74 28.00 -2.91
N GLU A 165 -8.25 28.35 -1.72
CA GLU A 165 -8.76 29.67 -1.41
C GLU A 165 -7.71 30.80 -1.43
N THR A 166 -6.43 30.43 -1.39
CA THR A 166 -5.31 31.38 -1.48
C THR A 166 -4.78 31.53 -2.90
N TRP A 167 -5.28 30.74 -3.85
CA TRP A 167 -4.78 30.76 -5.21
C TRP A 167 -5.27 31.99 -5.99
N THR A 168 -4.42 32.51 -6.85
CA THR A 168 -4.75 33.62 -7.74
C THR A 168 -4.40 33.25 -9.17
N LEU A 169 -5.12 33.87 -10.11
CA LEU A 169 -4.92 33.70 -11.55
C LEU A 169 -4.71 35.10 -12.19
N ASP A 170 -3.59 35.28 -12.90
CA ASP A 170 -3.30 36.51 -13.69
C ASP A 170 -4.00 36.47 -15.05
#